data_7219d51d9e418e67b5effa676c406362
#
_entry.id   7219d51d9e418e67b5effa676c406362
#
_cell.length_a   1.000
_cell.length_b   1.000
_cell.length_c   1.000
_cell.angle_alpha   90.00
_cell.angle_beta   90.00
_cell.angle_gamma   90.00
#
_symmetry.space_group_name_H-M   'P 1'
#
loop_
_entity.id
_entity.type
_entity.pdbx_description
1 polymer ?
#
loop_
_entity_poly.entity_id
_entity_poly.type
_entity_poly.pdbx_seq_one_letter_code
_entity_poly.pdbx_strand_id
1 'polypeptide(L)'
;MKKRFFSVLLALVLLLCAAPLPVHAAANEITVYNWGQYISDGTDDGLDVIKAFEEETGIKVNYLTFDSNESMYTKLKTGGTTFDVIIPSDYMIAKLISEDMLEPLNFDNIPNYEYIDEAFRNQAYDPENTYSVPYTWGTVGLIYNKNYVSDEDAESWSCLWNSKYQGKLLMFDNPRDAFAIAESMLGYSFNTEDEQELKNCADLLATQSPVLQGYVMDQIFDRMERGEAWAAPYYAGDYLTMVEENPDLGFSHPKEGFNIFIDAMCIPKGCQNKEGAEAFINFLCRPDISAANLDYIGYSTPETAAKDY
;
A
#
# COMPACT_ATOMS: atom_id res chain seq x y z
N MET A 1 -54.95 -17.40 -46.41
CA MET A 1 -53.86 -18.02 -45.63
C MET A 1 -52.60 -17.16 -45.49
N LYS A 2 -52.16 -16.43 -46.51
CA LYS A 2 -50.92 -15.60 -46.46
C LYS A 2 -50.93 -14.43 -45.44
N LYS A 3 -52.06 -13.78 -45.17
CA LYS A 3 -52.23 -12.67 -44.24
C LYS A 3 -52.19 -13.10 -42.76
N ARG A 4 -52.57 -14.31 -42.40
CA ARG A 4 -52.52 -14.83 -41.02
C ARG A 4 -51.04 -15.25 -40.61
N PHE A 5 -50.26 -15.71 -41.60
CA PHE A 5 -48.87 -16.08 -41.38
C PHE A 5 -47.98 -14.86 -41.08
N PHE A 6 -48.26 -13.72 -41.73
CA PHE A 6 -47.51 -12.47 -41.51
C PHE A 6 -47.76 -11.87 -40.11
N SER A 7 -49.04 -11.98 -39.62
CA SER A 7 -49.39 -11.48 -38.28
C SER A 7 -48.79 -12.32 -37.15
N VAL A 8 -48.66 -13.62 -37.34
CA VAL A 8 -48.01 -14.51 -36.34
C VAL A 8 -46.50 -14.30 -36.31
N LEU A 9 -45.86 -14.06 -37.46
CA LEU A 9 -44.43 -13.79 -37.56
C LEU A 9 -44.06 -12.44 -36.92
N LEU A 10 -44.90 -11.40 -37.09
CA LEU A 10 -44.71 -10.08 -36.49
C LEU A 10 -44.91 -10.11 -34.95
N ALA A 11 -45.85 -10.93 -34.45
CA ALA A 11 -46.07 -11.14 -33.02
C ALA A 11 -44.92 -11.91 -32.38
N LEU A 12 -44.29 -12.88 -33.08
CA LEU A 12 -43.13 -13.61 -32.58
C LEU A 12 -41.86 -12.71 -32.51
N VAL A 13 -41.68 -11.79 -33.47
CA VAL A 13 -40.55 -10.83 -33.46
C VAL A 13 -40.72 -9.80 -32.37
N LEU A 14 -41.94 -9.37 -32.05
CA LEU A 14 -42.21 -8.46 -30.93
C LEU A 14 -42.06 -9.11 -29.56
N LEU A 15 -42.28 -10.42 -29.42
CA LEU A 15 -42.04 -11.17 -28.18
C LEU A 15 -40.56 -11.43 -27.94
N LEU A 16 -39.73 -11.51 -28.99
CA LEU A 16 -38.27 -11.63 -28.83
C LEU A 16 -37.60 -10.32 -28.40
N CYS A 17 -38.21 -9.15 -28.65
CA CYS A 17 -37.69 -7.85 -28.19
C CYS A 17 -38.05 -7.52 -26.72
N ALA A 18 -38.91 -8.34 -26.08
CA ALA A 18 -39.29 -8.16 -24.67
C ALA A 18 -38.54 -9.10 -23.70
N ALA A 19 -37.50 -9.80 -24.18
CA ALA A 19 -36.60 -10.47 -23.25
C ALA A 19 -35.90 -9.37 -22.40
N PRO A 20 -36.03 -9.38 -21.07
CA PRO A 20 -35.24 -8.47 -20.26
C PRO A 20 -33.80 -8.72 -20.61
N LEU A 21 -33.09 -7.66 -21.04
CA LEU A 21 -31.64 -7.69 -21.08
C LEU A 21 -31.20 -8.18 -19.69
N PRO A 22 -30.27 -9.13 -19.61
CA PRO A 22 -29.70 -9.47 -18.32
C PRO A 22 -29.18 -8.16 -17.71
N VAL A 23 -29.89 -7.65 -16.71
CA VAL A 23 -29.28 -6.70 -15.78
C VAL A 23 -28.11 -7.51 -15.21
N HIS A 24 -26.89 -7.20 -15.61
CA HIS A 24 -25.72 -7.62 -14.87
C HIS A 24 -25.99 -7.10 -13.45
N ALA A 25 -26.39 -7.99 -12.56
CA ALA A 25 -26.27 -7.70 -11.14
C ALA A 25 -24.81 -7.28 -10.97
N ALA A 26 -24.57 -6.08 -10.45
CA ALA A 26 -23.23 -5.66 -10.07
C ALA A 26 -22.61 -6.86 -9.35
N ALA A 27 -21.41 -7.23 -9.74
CA ALA A 27 -20.75 -8.38 -9.15
C ALA A 27 -20.74 -8.14 -7.64
N ASN A 28 -21.33 -9.05 -6.87
CA ASN A 28 -21.40 -8.92 -5.41
C ASN A 28 -20.03 -9.25 -4.79
N GLU A 29 -18.98 -8.86 -5.48
CA GLU A 29 -17.59 -9.15 -5.18
C GLU A 29 -16.69 -7.99 -5.66
N ILE A 30 -15.64 -7.72 -4.91
CA ILE A 30 -14.54 -6.84 -5.29
C ILE A 30 -13.21 -7.57 -5.14
N THR A 31 -12.22 -7.17 -5.94
CA THR A 31 -10.84 -7.62 -5.81
C THR A 31 -9.98 -6.48 -5.27
N VAL A 32 -9.45 -6.66 -4.07
CA VAL A 32 -8.55 -5.73 -3.39
C VAL A 32 -7.10 -6.21 -3.57
N TYR A 33 -6.20 -5.33 -3.95
CA TYR A 33 -4.78 -5.63 -4.12
C TYR A 33 -3.95 -4.68 -3.25
N ASN A 34 -3.40 -5.21 -2.17
CA ASN A 34 -2.74 -4.48 -1.10
C ASN A 34 -1.35 -5.06 -0.80
N TRP A 35 -0.61 -4.44 0.10
CA TRP A 35 0.64 -4.97 0.64
C TRP A 35 0.40 -6.23 1.49
N GLY A 36 1.45 -7.03 1.70
CA GLY A 36 1.46 -8.07 2.70
C GLY A 36 1.32 -7.49 4.11
N GLN A 37 0.66 -8.20 5.03
CA GLN A 37 0.49 -7.81 6.44
C GLN A 37 -0.01 -6.37 6.66
N TYR A 38 -0.90 -5.88 5.80
CA TYR A 38 -1.31 -4.48 5.76
C TYR A 38 -2.83 -4.28 5.92
N ILE A 39 -3.49 -5.25 6.52
CA ILE A 39 -4.89 -5.21 6.96
C ILE A 39 -5.09 -6.20 8.11
N SER A 40 -5.89 -5.85 9.09
CA SER A 40 -6.22 -6.73 10.20
C SER A 40 -7.08 -7.91 9.74
N ASP A 41 -6.63 -9.11 10.01
CA ASP A 41 -7.23 -10.38 9.57
C ASP A 41 -7.95 -11.15 10.68
N GLY A 42 -8.08 -10.54 11.86
CA GLY A 42 -8.75 -11.12 13.02
C GLY A 42 -7.90 -12.07 13.86
N THR A 43 -6.59 -12.16 13.60
CA THR A 43 -5.66 -12.82 14.52
C THR A 43 -5.39 -11.96 15.75
N ASP A 44 -4.84 -12.54 16.82
CA ASP A 44 -4.47 -11.86 18.07
C ASP A 44 -5.62 -11.06 18.73
N ASP A 45 -6.85 -11.60 18.63
CA ASP A 45 -8.08 -10.97 19.11
C ASP A 45 -8.45 -9.65 18.38
N GLY A 46 -7.80 -9.36 17.23
CA GLY A 46 -8.06 -8.20 16.38
C GLY A 46 -9.39 -8.31 15.61
N LEU A 47 -9.79 -7.20 15.00
CA LEU A 47 -10.93 -7.17 14.10
C LEU A 47 -10.55 -7.79 12.74
N ASP A 48 -11.27 -8.81 12.27
CA ASP A 48 -11.21 -9.21 10.86
C ASP A 48 -11.97 -8.19 10.00
N VAL A 49 -11.21 -7.24 9.45
CA VAL A 49 -11.74 -6.10 8.68
C VAL A 49 -12.48 -6.55 7.43
N ILE A 50 -11.93 -7.54 6.72
CA ILE A 50 -12.55 -8.06 5.48
C ILE A 50 -13.88 -8.73 5.82
N LYS A 51 -13.89 -9.60 6.82
CA LYS A 51 -15.10 -10.29 7.25
C LYS A 51 -16.16 -9.31 7.75
N ALA A 52 -15.77 -8.30 8.52
CA ALA A 52 -16.69 -7.27 9.02
C ALA A 52 -17.34 -6.50 7.85
N PHE A 53 -16.55 -6.13 6.83
CA PHE A 53 -17.09 -5.52 5.61
C PHE A 53 -18.06 -6.44 4.86
N GLU A 54 -17.69 -7.71 4.68
CA GLU A 54 -18.54 -8.69 4.01
C GLU A 54 -19.87 -8.94 4.75
N GLU A 55 -19.84 -9.01 6.08
CA GLU A 55 -21.03 -9.20 6.92
C GLU A 55 -21.96 -7.98 6.88
N GLU A 56 -21.40 -6.76 6.86
CA GLU A 56 -22.19 -5.52 6.83
C GLU A 56 -22.80 -5.24 5.46
N THR A 57 -22.03 -5.46 4.38
CA THR A 57 -22.43 -5.04 3.03
C THR A 57 -22.97 -6.17 2.17
N GLY A 58 -22.64 -7.40 2.49
CA GLY A 58 -22.89 -8.57 1.64
C GLY A 58 -22.00 -8.65 0.39
N ILE A 59 -21.01 -7.74 0.24
CA ILE A 59 -20.06 -7.74 -0.87
C ILE A 59 -18.87 -8.61 -0.48
N LYS A 60 -18.53 -9.58 -1.34
CA LYS A 60 -17.37 -10.46 -1.12
C LYS A 60 -16.06 -9.76 -1.49
N VAL A 61 -14.99 -10.05 -0.75
CA VAL A 61 -13.66 -9.51 -1.00
C VAL A 61 -12.69 -10.61 -1.40
N ASN A 62 -12.21 -10.54 -2.64
CA ASN A 62 -11.06 -11.32 -3.08
C ASN A 62 -9.80 -10.51 -2.78
N TYR A 63 -9.10 -10.87 -1.68
CA TYR A 63 -7.92 -10.14 -1.22
C TYR A 63 -6.63 -10.75 -1.74
N LEU A 64 -5.81 -9.94 -2.42
CA LEU A 64 -4.54 -10.31 -3.00
C LEU A 64 -3.46 -9.36 -2.50
N THR A 65 -2.20 -9.85 -2.45
CA THR A 65 -1.06 -9.05 -1.98
C THR A 65 0.01 -8.87 -3.05
N PHE A 66 0.77 -7.78 -2.91
CA PHE A 66 1.96 -7.49 -3.70
C PHE A 66 3.14 -7.12 -2.79
N ASP A 67 4.36 -7.32 -3.31
CA ASP A 67 5.59 -7.12 -2.56
C ASP A 67 6.22 -5.73 -2.80
N SER A 68 5.84 -5.05 -3.90
CA SER A 68 6.33 -3.71 -4.24
C SER A 68 5.37 -2.97 -5.16
N ASN A 69 5.40 -1.64 -5.13
CA ASN A 69 4.65 -0.79 -6.06
C ASN A 69 4.98 -1.12 -7.54
N GLU A 70 6.23 -1.47 -7.84
CA GLU A 70 6.69 -1.81 -9.18
C GLU A 70 6.10 -3.14 -9.65
N SER A 71 5.98 -4.14 -8.78
CA SER A 71 5.33 -5.41 -9.08
C SER A 71 3.83 -5.23 -9.31
N MET A 72 3.17 -4.45 -8.46
CA MET A 72 1.77 -4.07 -8.60
C MET A 72 1.52 -3.33 -9.91
N TYR A 73 2.31 -2.29 -10.22
CA TYR A 73 2.23 -1.52 -11.45
C TYR A 73 2.41 -2.40 -12.70
N THR A 74 3.41 -3.29 -12.68
CA THR A 74 3.65 -4.24 -13.78
C THR A 74 2.44 -5.15 -13.98
N LYS A 75 1.83 -5.62 -12.91
CA LYS A 75 0.64 -6.47 -12.93
C LYS A 75 -0.56 -5.73 -13.54
N LEU A 76 -0.79 -4.47 -13.16
CA LEU A 76 -1.83 -3.63 -13.74
C LEU A 76 -1.61 -3.43 -15.25
N LYS A 77 -0.37 -3.13 -15.67
CA LYS A 77 -0.04 -2.90 -17.08
C LYS A 77 -0.13 -4.13 -17.97
N THR A 78 0.25 -5.28 -17.45
CA THR A 78 0.19 -6.54 -18.24
C THR A 78 -1.23 -7.06 -18.41
N GLY A 79 -2.16 -6.63 -17.57
CA GLY A 79 -3.54 -7.09 -17.60
C GLY A 79 -3.70 -8.56 -17.19
N GLY A 80 -4.87 -9.13 -17.49
CA GLY A 80 -5.19 -10.55 -17.19
C GLY A 80 -5.82 -10.76 -15.82
N THR A 81 -5.73 -9.79 -14.92
CA THR A 81 -6.47 -9.69 -13.66
C THR A 81 -7.00 -8.28 -13.53
N THR A 82 -8.26 -8.14 -13.16
CA THR A 82 -8.87 -6.84 -12.83
C THR A 82 -8.87 -6.67 -11.32
N PHE A 83 -8.59 -5.45 -10.89
CA PHE A 83 -8.64 -5.07 -9.49
C PHE A 83 -9.67 -3.96 -9.32
N ASP A 84 -10.36 -3.94 -8.17
CA ASP A 84 -11.35 -2.91 -7.86
C ASP A 84 -10.78 -1.88 -6.89
N VAL A 85 -9.93 -2.29 -5.96
CA VAL A 85 -9.17 -1.39 -5.07
C VAL A 85 -7.70 -1.77 -5.09
N ILE A 86 -6.83 -0.77 -5.16
CA ILE A 86 -5.38 -0.89 -4.96
C ILE A 86 -4.94 0.11 -3.90
N ILE A 87 -3.88 -0.22 -3.14
CA ILE A 87 -3.36 0.66 -2.07
C ILE A 87 -1.86 0.92 -2.28
N PRO A 88 -1.50 1.75 -3.27
CA PRO A 88 -0.12 2.13 -3.56
C PRO A 88 0.37 3.30 -2.70
N SER A 89 1.68 3.51 -2.70
CA SER A 89 2.31 4.68 -2.11
C SER A 89 2.21 5.91 -3.02
N ASP A 90 2.34 7.07 -2.42
CA ASP A 90 2.19 8.41 -2.99
C ASP A 90 2.87 8.61 -4.37
N TYR A 91 4.14 8.25 -4.51
CA TYR A 91 4.87 8.40 -5.78
C TYR A 91 4.30 7.52 -6.90
N MET A 92 3.80 6.34 -6.54
CA MET A 92 3.17 5.44 -7.50
C MET A 92 1.78 5.93 -7.88
N ILE A 93 1.03 6.55 -6.96
CA ILE A 93 -0.24 7.21 -7.26
C ILE A 93 -0.02 8.32 -8.29
N ALA A 94 0.98 9.20 -8.07
CA ALA A 94 1.34 10.25 -9.02
C ALA A 94 1.63 9.66 -10.43
N LYS A 95 2.38 8.56 -10.48
CA LYS A 95 2.67 7.84 -11.73
C LYS A 95 1.41 7.29 -12.40
N LEU A 96 0.55 6.60 -11.64
CA LEU A 96 -0.69 6.03 -12.16
C LEU A 96 -1.64 7.10 -12.68
N ILE A 97 -1.73 8.27 -12.02
CA ILE A 97 -2.50 9.43 -12.48
C ILE A 97 -1.92 9.94 -13.80
N SER A 98 -0.60 10.14 -13.87
CA SER A 98 0.07 10.67 -15.07
C SER A 98 -0.10 9.76 -16.30
N GLU A 99 -0.26 8.46 -16.08
CA GLU A 99 -0.48 7.46 -17.12
C GLU A 99 -1.97 7.16 -17.39
N ASP A 100 -2.89 7.91 -16.78
CA ASP A 100 -4.34 7.73 -16.92
C ASP A 100 -4.81 6.30 -16.57
N MET A 101 -4.28 5.74 -15.46
CA MET A 101 -4.54 4.37 -15.02
C MET A 101 -5.54 4.27 -13.87
N LEU A 102 -6.02 5.39 -13.31
CA LEU A 102 -6.98 5.41 -12.22
C LEU A 102 -8.35 5.94 -12.65
N GLU A 103 -9.41 5.47 -11.99
CA GLU A 103 -10.76 6.02 -12.09
C GLU A 103 -10.94 7.15 -11.06
N PRO A 104 -11.57 8.28 -11.42
CA PRO A 104 -11.94 9.29 -10.44
C PRO A 104 -12.95 8.73 -9.44
N LEU A 105 -12.78 9.06 -8.16
CA LEU A 105 -13.66 8.64 -7.08
C LEU A 105 -14.95 9.46 -7.06
N ASN A 106 -16.06 8.84 -6.64
CA ASN A 106 -17.29 9.56 -6.31
C ASN A 106 -17.40 9.71 -4.79
N PHE A 107 -17.05 10.87 -4.27
CA PHE A 107 -17.05 11.15 -2.83
C PHE A 107 -18.45 11.16 -2.20
N ASP A 108 -19.53 11.22 -2.99
CA ASP A 108 -20.88 11.01 -2.48
C ASP A 108 -21.08 9.57 -1.94
N ASN A 109 -20.30 8.62 -2.44
CA ASN A 109 -20.27 7.23 -1.99
C ASN A 109 -19.23 6.99 -0.87
N ILE A 110 -18.42 8.01 -0.54
CA ILE A 110 -17.35 7.93 0.47
C ILE A 110 -17.55 9.03 1.54
N PRO A 111 -18.71 9.10 2.20
CA PRO A 111 -18.98 10.18 3.17
C PRO A 111 -18.00 10.19 4.34
N ASN A 112 -17.44 9.05 4.74
CA ASN A 112 -16.48 8.96 5.84
C ASN A 112 -15.11 9.62 5.50
N TYR A 113 -14.88 10.06 4.24
CA TYR A 113 -13.74 10.90 3.89
C TYR A 113 -13.67 12.18 4.75
N GLU A 114 -14.78 12.61 5.33
CA GLU A 114 -14.80 13.74 6.26
C GLU A 114 -13.91 13.57 7.50
N TYR A 115 -13.59 12.32 7.88
CA TYR A 115 -12.72 12.02 9.02
C TYR A 115 -11.22 12.08 8.69
N ILE A 116 -10.85 12.11 7.41
CA ILE A 116 -9.45 12.28 7.00
C ILE A 116 -8.99 13.69 7.42
N ASP A 117 -7.87 13.78 8.14
CA ASP A 117 -7.27 15.05 8.57
C ASP A 117 -6.89 15.93 7.37
N GLU A 118 -7.09 17.24 7.51
CA GLU A 118 -6.77 18.21 6.46
C GLU A 118 -5.29 18.15 6.04
N ALA A 119 -4.40 17.76 6.96
CA ALA A 119 -2.97 17.60 6.68
C ALA A 119 -2.67 16.53 5.66
N PHE A 120 -3.56 15.54 5.47
CA PHE A 120 -3.41 14.45 4.51
C PHE A 120 -4.23 14.64 3.23
N ARG A 121 -5.03 15.71 3.15
CA ARG A 121 -5.79 16.05 1.95
C ARG A 121 -4.96 16.87 0.98
N ASN A 122 -5.33 16.85 -0.29
CA ASN A 122 -4.75 17.67 -1.35
C ASN A 122 -3.22 17.56 -1.43
N GLN A 123 -2.72 16.36 -1.27
CA GLN A 123 -1.29 16.09 -1.34
C GLN A 123 -0.75 16.28 -2.77
N ALA A 124 0.55 16.54 -2.90
CA ALA A 124 1.17 16.83 -4.19
C ALA A 124 0.98 15.75 -5.25
N TYR A 125 0.77 14.49 -4.84
CA TYR A 125 0.53 13.37 -5.76
C TYR A 125 -0.91 13.35 -6.32
N ASP A 126 -1.89 13.95 -5.63
CA ASP A 126 -3.29 14.10 -6.04
C ASP A 126 -3.88 15.41 -5.50
N PRO A 127 -3.51 16.58 -6.06
CA PRO A 127 -3.77 17.89 -5.46
C PRO A 127 -5.25 18.24 -5.31
N GLU A 128 -6.13 17.60 -6.08
CA GLU A 128 -7.58 17.81 -6.05
C GLU A 128 -8.33 16.68 -5.34
N ASN A 129 -7.61 15.70 -4.78
CA ASN A 129 -8.18 14.48 -4.20
C ASN A 129 -9.19 13.79 -5.14
N THR A 130 -8.85 13.70 -6.41
CA THR A 130 -9.76 13.14 -7.42
C THR A 130 -9.71 11.61 -7.44
N TYR A 131 -8.55 11.00 -7.13
CA TYR A 131 -8.25 9.60 -7.41
C TYR A 131 -7.92 8.77 -6.16
N SER A 132 -7.69 9.40 -5.02
CA SER A 132 -7.14 8.73 -3.86
C SER A 132 -7.78 9.14 -2.54
N VAL A 133 -7.83 8.18 -1.59
CA VAL A 133 -8.18 8.41 -0.19
C VAL A 133 -7.05 7.89 0.68
N PRO A 134 -6.40 8.72 1.51
CA PRO A 134 -5.33 8.28 2.42
C PRO A 134 -5.76 7.09 3.29
N TYR A 135 -4.88 6.10 3.40
CA TYR A 135 -5.11 4.89 4.18
C TYR A 135 -4.22 4.85 5.43
N THR A 136 -2.93 4.98 5.22
CA THR A 136 -1.92 5.02 6.28
C THR A 136 -0.82 6.01 5.94
N TRP A 137 -0.01 6.34 6.93
CA TRP A 137 1.26 7.01 6.72
C TRP A 137 2.31 6.48 7.68
N GLY A 138 3.56 6.61 7.31
CA GLY A 138 4.66 6.15 8.13
C GLY A 138 6.01 6.76 7.74
N THR A 139 7.03 6.29 8.44
CA THR A 139 8.42 6.70 8.22
C THR A 139 9.31 5.50 7.98
N VAL A 140 10.36 5.71 7.20
CA VAL A 140 11.45 4.73 7.05
C VAL A 140 12.54 5.07 8.07
N GLY A 141 13.04 4.06 8.77
CA GLY A 141 14.14 4.23 9.71
C GLY A 141 15.07 3.02 9.73
N LEU A 142 16.02 3.03 10.62
CA LEU A 142 16.96 1.94 10.83
C LEU A 142 16.51 1.11 12.04
N ILE A 143 16.14 -0.15 11.80
CA ILE A 143 15.93 -1.16 12.84
C ILE A 143 17.28 -1.79 13.14
N TYR A 144 17.64 -1.90 14.41
CA TYR A 144 18.93 -2.48 14.81
C TYR A 144 18.81 -3.26 16.12
N ASN A 145 19.64 -4.28 16.28
CA ASN A 145 19.74 -5.04 17.51
C ASN A 145 20.75 -4.37 18.46
N LYS A 146 20.25 -3.84 19.58
CA LYS A 146 20.98 -3.09 20.61
C LYS A 146 22.14 -3.88 21.24
N ASN A 147 22.11 -5.22 21.17
CA ASN A 147 23.20 -6.05 21.70
C ASN A 147 24.44 -6.05 20.80
N TYR A 148 24.31 -5.67 19.52
CA TYR A 148 25.37 -5.78 18.52
C TYR A 148 25.70 -4.44 17.85
N VAL A 149 24.73 -3.56 17.67
CA VAL A 149 24.86 -2.25 17.03
C VAL A 149 24.69 -1.17 18.09
N SER A 150 25.63 -0.22 18.15
CA SER A 150 25.53 0.89 19.09
C SER A 150 24.53 1.93 18.61
N ASP A 151 23.90 2.65 19.56
CA ASP A 151 22.99 3.76 19.25
C ASP A 151 23.70 4.82 18.39
N GLU A 152 24.99 5.10 18.65
CA GLU A 152 25.78 6.05 17.84
C GLU A 152 25.91 5.61 16.38
N ASP A 153 26.18 4.32 16.13
CA ASP A 153 26.24 3.80 14.75
C ASP A 153 24.85 3.84 14.09
N ALA A 154 23.77 3.63 14.87
CA ALA A 154 22.39 3.62 14.37
C ALA A 154 21.83 5.03 14.06
N GLU A 155 22.48 6.11 14.52
CA GLU A 155 22.08 7.49 14.19
C GLU A 155 22.38 7.90 12.74
N SER A 156 22.99 7.02 11.95
CA SER A 156 23.38 7.33 10.57
C SER A 156 23.13 6.14 9.63
N TRP A 157 22.65 6.42 8.41
CA TRP A 157 22.55 5.41 7.35
C TRP A 157 23.91 4.75 7.04
N SER A 158 25.03 5.40 7.35
CA SER A 158 26.36 4.80 7.17
C SER A 158 26.57 3.50 7.96
N CYS A 159 25.75 3.22 8.96
CA CYS A 159 25.68 1.93 9.64
C CYS A 159 25.55 0.78 8.65
N LEU A 160 24.75 0.96 7.61
CA LEU A 160 24.47 -0.05 6.57
C LEU A 160 25.68 -0.33 5.63
N TRP A 161 26.75 0.45 5.71
CA TRP A 161 28.03 0.26 5.01
C TRP A 161 29.18 -0.12 5.96
N ASN A 162 28.89 -0.26 7.26
CA ASN A 162 29.93 -0.49 8.26
C ASN A 162 30.42 -1.95 8.21
N SER A 163 31.67 -2.16 7.83
CA SER A 163 32.30 -3.49 7.76
C SER A 163 32.37 -4.23 9.10
N LYS A 164 32.21 -3.52 10.23
CA LYS A 164 32.08 -4.13 11.58
C LYS A 164 30.90 -5.09 11.66
N TYR A 165 29.87 -4.86 10.84
CA TYR A 165 28.61 -5.62 10.80
C TYR A 165 28.50 -6.50 9.55
N GLN A 166 29.60 -6.76 8.85
CA GLN A 166 29.61 -7.53 7.61
C GLN A 166 28.85 -8.87 7.72
N GLY A 167 27.97 -9.11 6.76
CA GLY A 167 27.12 -10.32 6.69
C GLY A 167 25.98 -10.33 7.70
N LYS A 168 25.71 -9.18 8.37
CA LYS A 168 24.64 -8.99 9.34
C LYS A 168 23.72 -7.81 9.01
N LEU A 169 23.93 -7.20 7.87
CA LEU A 169 23.18 -6.05 7.38
C LEU A 169 22.23 -6.50 6.28
N LEU A 170 21.02 -5.99 6.32
CA LEU A 170 20.03 -6.15 5.25
C LEU A 170 19.79 -4.81 4.55
N MET A 171 19.23 -4.86 3.36
CA MET A 171 18.81 -3.70 2.58
C MET A 171 17.45 -4.00 1.94
N PHE A 172 16.70 -2.96 1.62
CA PHE A 172 15.44 -3.07 0.90
C PHE A 172 15.61 -3.75 -0.47
N ASP A 173 14.75 -4.71 -0.76
CA ASP A 173 14.44 -5.15 -2.13
C ASP A 173 13.30 -4.31 -2.73
N ASN A 174 13.28 -3.03 -2.37
CA ASN A 174 12.42 -1.98 -2.88
C ASN A 174 13.32 -0.87 -3.40
N PRO A 175 13.41 -0.65 -4.71
CA PRO A 175 14.35 0.31 -5.27
C PRO A 175 14.06 1.75 -4.82
N ARG A 176 12.80 2.14 -4.63
CA ARG A 176 12.44 3.48 -4.19
C ARG A 176 13.05 3.83 -2.85
N ASP A 177 12.87 2.95 -1.85
CA ASP A 177 13.38 3.21 -0.50
C ASP A 177 14.89 3.01 -0.40
N ALA A 178 15.46 2.05 -1.15
CA ALA A 178 16.91 1.90 -1.24
C ALA A 178 17.59 3.15 -1.81
N PHE A 179 17.01 3.74 -2.89
CA PHE A 179 17.50 5.00 -3.46
C PHE A 179 17.31 6.18 -2.52
N ALA A 180 16.18 6.29 -1.80
CA ALA A 180 15.94 7.34 -0.83
C ALA A 180 17.01 7.39 0.26
N ILE A 181 17.51 6.23 0.73
CA ILE A 181 18.63 6.16 1.67
C ILE A 181 19.91 6.71 1.03
N ALA A 182 20.22 6.33 -0.20
CA ALA A 182 21.41 6.82 -0.89
C ALA A 182 21.32 8.33 -1.21
N GLU A 183 20.14 8.80 -1.61
CA GLU A 183 19.83 10.21 -1.84
C GLU A 183 20.06 11.03 -0.57
N SER A 184 19.52 10.56 0.56
CA SER A 184 19.72 11.17 1.87
C SER A 184 21.20 11.28 2.24
N MET A 185 21.96 10.19 2.08
CA MET A 185 23.41 10.17 2.37
C MET A 185 24.23 11.10 1.49
N LEU A 186 23.80 11.31 0.24
CA LEU A 186 24.45 12.19 -0.72
C LEU A 186 23.92 13.63 -0.68
N GLY A 187 22.88 13.90 0.14
CA GLY A 187 22.28 15.23 0.28
C GLY A 187 21.42 15.62 -0.91
N TYR A 188 20.90 14.65 -1.66
CA TYR A 188 19.99 14.87 -2.77
C TYR A 188 18.52 14.91 -2.33
N SER A 189 17.64 15.37 -3.18
CA SER A 189 16.20 15.28 -2.97
C SER A 189 15.71 13.84 -3.11
N PHE A 190 14.80 13.39 -2.23
CA PHE A 190 14.12 12.09 -2.36
C PHE A 190 13.25 11.97 -3.63
N ASN A 191 13.04 13.08 -4.34
CA ASN A 191 12.29 13.13 -5.58
C ASN A 191 13.17 13.68 -6.72
N THR A 192 14.50 13.43 -6.67
CA THR A 192 15.37 13.84 -7.78
C THR A 192 15.04 13.06 -9.05
N GLU A 193 15.04 13.77 -10.17
CA GLU A 193 14.93 13.21 -11.53
C GLU A 193 16.24 13.40 -12.31
N ASP A 194 17.29 13.91 -11.65
CA ASP A 194 18.59 14.12 -12.27
C ASP A 194 19.32 12.78 -12.46
N GLU A 195 19.58 12.43 -13.73
CA GLU A 195 20.19 11.14 -14.08
C GLU A 195 21.58 10.95 -13.45
N GLN A 196 22.36 12.04 -13.24
CA GLN A 196 23.67 11.93 -12.61
C GLN A 196 23.56 11.70 -11.10
N GLU A 197 22.60 12.31 -10.41
CA GLU A 197 22.32 12.05 -9.01
C GLU A 197 21.84 10.61 -8.81
N LEU A 198 20.91 10.14 -9.64
CA LEU A 198 20.45 8.76 -9.61
C LEU A 198 21.57 7.76 -9.88
N LYS A 199 22.47 8.08 -10.82
CA LYS A 199 23.65 7.25 -11.05
C LYS A 199 24.60 7.23 -9.83
N ASN A 200 24.82 8.36 -9.18
CA ASN A 200 25.63 8.43 -7.97
C ASN A 200 25.03 7.59 -6.85
N CYS A 201 23.71 7.59 -6.69
CA CYS A 201 23.00 6.75 -5.73
C CYS A 201 23.20 5.25 -6.05
N ALA A 202 23.06 4.86 -7.29
CA ALA A 202 23.29 3.48 -7.72
C ALA A 202 24.75 3.04 -7.47
N ASP A 203 25.72 3.91 -7.78
CA ASP A 203 27.14 3.66 -7.53
C ASP A 203 27.41 3.51 -6.02
N LEU A 204 26.80 4.33 -5.15
CA LEU A 204 26.90 4.20 -3.69
C LEU A 204 26.29 2.88 -3.20
N LEU A 205 25.06 2.53 -3.63
CA LEU A 205 24.39 1.28 -3.27
C LEU A 205 25.21 0.05 -3.68
N ALA A 206 25.86 0.10 -4.84
CA ALA A 206 26.72 -1.00 -5.31
C ALA A 206 27.92 -1.26 -4.38
N THR A 207 28.41 -0.23 -3.69
CA THR A 207 29.53 -0.40 -2.73
C THR A 207 29.13 -1.16 -1.47
N GLN A 208 27.84 -1.33 -1.19
CA GLN A 208 27.31 -2.01 -0.01
C GLN A 208 27.40 -3.54 -0.13
N SER A 209 27.41 -4.06 -1.36
CA SER A 209 27.38 -5.51 -1.63
C SER A 209 28.32 -6.37 -0.78
N PRO A 210 29.60 -5.97 -0.49
CA PRO A 210 30.51 -6.80 0.31
C PRO A 210 30.10 -6.97 1.78
N VAL A 211 29.27 -6.08 2.32
CA VAL A 211 28.87 -6.09 3.75
C VAL A 211 27.47 -6.61 3.98
N LEU A 212 26.63 -6.64 2.96
CA LEU A 212 25.26 -7.11 3.06
C LEU A 212 25.13 -8.63 3.28
N GLN A 213 24.13 -9.01 4.05
CA GLN A 213 23.60 -10.36 4.08
C GLN A 213 22.66 -10.62 2.88
N GLY A 214 21.86 -9.62 2.50
CA GLY A 214 20.94 -9.69 1.36
C GLY A 214 19.99 -8.50 1.26
N TYR A 215 19.20 -8.54 0.20
CA TYR A 215 18.07 -7.65 -0.03
C TYR A 215 16.80 -8.37 0.40
N VAL A 216 15.89 -7.67 1.08
CA VAL A 216 14.66 -8.24 1.65
C VAL A 216 13.50 -7.26 1.59
N MET A 217 12.29 -7.81 1.64
CA MET A 217 11.06 -7.17 2.07
C MET A 217 10.56 -7.92 3.31
N ASP A 218 9.40 -8.54 3.31
CA ASP A 218 8.81 -9.21 4.49
C ASP A 218 9.71 -10.28 5.16
N GLN A 219 10.73 -10.78 4.46
CA GLN A 219 11.72 -11.70 5.07
C GLN A 219 12.54 -11.04 6.20
N ILE A 220 12.43 -9.71 6.36
CA ILE A 220 13.10 -8.98 7.45
C ILE A 220 12.56 -9.43 8.83
N PHE A 221 11.27 -9.71 8.96
CA PHE A 221 10.64 -10.13 10.21
C PHE A 221 11.40 -11.32 10.80
N ASP A 222 11.42 -12.45 10.10
CA ASP A 222 12.12 -13.64 10.56
C ASP A 222 13.59 -13.38 10.93
N ARG A 223 14.31 -12.56 10.14
CA ARG A 223 15.75 -12.36 10.31
C ARG A 223 16.09 -11.43 11.47
N MET A 224 15.30 -10.39 11.70
CA MET A 224 15.51 -9.47 12.81
C MET A 224 15.01 -10.07 14.14
N GLU A 225 13.84 -10.68 14.12
CA GLU A 225 13.25 -11.34 15.30
C GLU A 225 14.15 -12.44 15.85
N ARG A 226 14.73 -13.28 14.97
CA ARG A 226 15.66 -14.35 15.37
C ARG A 226 17.09 -13.88 15.61
N GLY A 227 17.41 -12.61 15.42
CA GLY A 227 18.75 -12.06 15.58
C GLY A 227 19.74 -12.55 14.51
N GLU A 228 19.27 -13.04 13.37
CA GLU A 228 20.10 -13.46 12.25
C GLU A 228 20.74 -12.27 11.53
N ALA A 229 20.03 -11.15 11.45
CA ALA A 229 20.54 -9.85 11.04
C ALA A 229 20.61 -8.89 12.22
N TRP A 230 21.47 -7.88 12.13
CA TRP A 230 21.74 -6.94 13.21
C TRP A 230 21.27 -5.52 12.90
N ALA A 231 21.20 -5.14 11.64
CA ALA A 231 20.59 -3.88 11.23
C ALA A 231 19.98 -3.99 9.83
N ALA A 232 18.89 -3.27 9.65
CA ALA A 232 18.14 -3.19 8.41
C ALA A 232 17.36 -1.87 8.35
N PRO A 233 17.25 -1.21 7.19
CA PRO A 233 16.28 -0.14 6.99
C PRO A 233 14.92 -0.76 6.85
N TYR A 234 13.90 -0.23 7.54
CA TYR A 234 12.52 -0.66 7.35
C TYR A 234 11.52 0.36 7.88
N TYR A 235 10.24 0.01 7.83
CA TYR A 235 9.15 0.90 8.19
C TYR A 235 8.89 0.91 9.70
N ALA A 236 8.52 2.08 10.23
CA ALA A 236 8.32 2.26 11.66
C ALA A 236 7.17 1.41 12.24
N GLY A 237 6.10 1.17 11.44
CA GLY A 237 5.01 0.31 11.85
C GLY A 237 5.45 -1.13 12.08
N ASP A 238 6.14 -1.70 11.11
CA ASP A 238 6.63 -3.09 11.18
C ASP A 238 7.65 -3.29 12.32
N TYR A 239 8.43 -2.24 12.66
CA TYR A 239 9.29 -2.28 13.85
C TYR A 239 8.48 -2.53 15.13
N LEU A 240 7.29 -1.93 15.26
CA LEU A 240 6.46 -2.12 16.45
C LEU A 240 6.04 -3.59 16.61
N THR A 241 5.71 -4.26 15.51
CA THR A 241 5.43 -5.70 15.52
C THR A 241 6.68 -6.53 15.83
N MET A 242 7.81 -6.24 15.19
CA MET A 242 9.07 -6.98 15.41
C MET A 242 9.61 -6.84 16.84
N VAL A 243 9.44 -5.68 17.49
CA VAL A 243 9.95 -5.46 18.85
C VAL A 243 9.17 -6.24 19.91
N GLU A 244 7.93 -6.64 19.64
CA GLU A 244 7.16 -7.51 20.50
C GLU A 244 7.78 -8.92 20.57
N GLU A 245 8.25 -9.42 19.43
CA GLU A 245 8.91 -10.73 19.32
C GLU A 245 10.38 -10.68 19.75
N ASN A 246 11.07 -9.55 19.51
CA ASN A 246 12.46 -9.35 19.92
C ASN A 246 12.68 -7.98 20.59
N PRO A 247 12.58 -7.90 21.94
CA PRO A 247 12.74 -6.65 22.70
C PRO A 247 14.15 -6.02 22.62
N ASP A 248 15.14 -6.76 22.11
CA ASP A 248 16.49 -6.23 21.88
C ASP A 248 16.57 -5.31 20.65
N LEU A 249 15.51 -5.22 19.83
CA LEU A 249 15.48 -4.31 18.70
C LEU A 249 15.30 -2.86 19.15
N GLY A 250 15.90 -1.96 18.40
CA GLY A 250 15.75 -0.52 18.50
C GLY A 250 15.41 0.05 17.12
N PHE A 251 14.85 1.26 17.12
CA PHE A 251 14.52 2.01 15.90
C PHE A 251 15.15 3.40 15.99
N SER A 252 15.74 3.85 14.89
CA SER A 252 16.35 5.15 14.78
C SER A 252 15.94 5.85 13.48
N HIS A 253 15.73 7.16 13.56
CA HIS A 253 15.66 8.03 12.40
C HIS A 253 17.05 8.61 12.12
N PRO A 254 17.75 8.17 11.05
CA PRO A 254 19.10 8.65 10.77
C PRO A 254 19.17 10.15 10.49
N LYS A 255 20.24 10.77 10.93
CA LYS A 255 20.44 12.24 10.91
C LYS A 255 20.54 12.85 9.52
N GLU A 256 20.87 12.05 8.51
CA GLU A 256 20.94 12.49 7.12
C GLU A 256 19.54 12.79 6.55
N GLY A 257 18.49 12.26 7.19
CA GLY A 257 17.11 12.36 6.77
C GLY A 257 16.52 10.98 6.47
N PHE A 258 15.19 10.92 6.42
CA PHE A 258 14.43 9.69 6.20
C PHE A 258 13.15 9.97 5.41
N ASN A 259 12.64 8.97 4.74
CA ASN A 259 11.41 9.08 3.96
C ASN A 259 10.18 9.08 4.88
N ILE A 260 9.21 9.94 4.55
CA ILE A 260 7.84 9.89 5.03
C ILE A 260 6.98 9.54 3.83
N PHE A 261 6.13 8.54 3.95
CA PHE A 261 5.25 8.08 2.88
C PHE A 261 3.80 8.13 3.31
N ILE A 262 2.91 8.23 2.33
CA ILE A 262 1.47 8.10 2.47
C ILE A 262 1.03 7.01 1.49
N ASP A 263 0.37 5.98 2.02
CA ASP A 263 -0.32 5.01 1.18
C ASP A 263 -1.79 5.37 1.09
N ALA A 264 -2.37 5.27 -0.10
CA ALA A 264 -3.75 5.66 -0.29
C ALA A 264 -4.52 4.66 -1.16
N MET A 265 -5.81 4.56 -0.88
CA MET A 265 -6.76 3.70 -1.59
C MET A 265 -7.15 4.35 -2.91
N CYS A 266 -7.01 3.60 -4.00
CA CYS A 266 -7.32 4.04 -5.36
C CYS A 266 -8.14 2.97 -6.09
N ILE A 267 -8.89 3.41 -7.11
CA ILE A 267 -9.64 2.53 -8.01
C ILE A 267 -8.94 2.52 -9.37
N PRO A 268 -8.37 1.39 -9.83
CA PRO A 268 -7.71 1.33 -11.13
C PRO A 268 -8.72 1.29 -12.27
N LYS A 269 -8.34 1.79 -13.45
CA LYS A 269 -9.12 1.62 -14.67
C LYS A 269 -9.35 0.15 -14.99
N GLY A 270 -10.57 -0.16 -15.42
CA GLY A 270 -11.00 -1.54 -15.65
C GLY A 270 -11.63 -2.21 -14.43
N CYS A 271 -11.78 -1.49 -13.32
CA CYS A 271 -12.59 -1.89 -12.16
C CYS A 271 -13.95 -2.45 -12.60
N GLN A 272 -14.36 -3.56 -12.00
CA GLN A 272 -15.61 -4.25 -12.37
C GLN A 272 -16.77 -3.87 -11.45
N ASN A 273 -16.50 -3.42 -10.23
CA ASN A 273 -17.49 -3.06 -9.24
C ASN A 273 -17.07 -1.77 -8.50
N LYS A 274 -17.20 -0.64 -9.20
CA LYS A 274 -16.79 0.67 -8.67
C LYS A 274 -17.57 1.06 -7.41
N GLU A 275 -18.88 0.83 -7.36
CA GLU A 275 -19.70 1.12 -6.19
C GLU A 275 -19.28 0.27 -4.98
N GLY A 276 -18.96 -1.01 -5.19
CA GLY A 276 -18.44 -1.89 -4.16
C GLY A 276 -17.05 -1.47 -3.68
N ALA A 277 -16.18 -1.00 -4.60
CA ALA A 277 -14.87 -0.46 -4.27
C ALA A 277 -14.97 0.82 -3.43
N GLU A 278 -15.84 1.76 -3.81
CA GLU A 278 -16.10 2.99 -3.05
C GLU A 278 -16.72 2.68 -1.68
N ALA A 279 -17.58 1.66 -1.58
CA ALA A 279 -18.12 1.19 -0.30
C ALA A 279 -17.02 0.62 0.62
N PHE A 280 -16.05 -0.13 0.05
CA PHE A 280 -14.90 -0.65 0.81
C PHE A 280 -13.99 0.48 1.30
N ILE A 281 -13.68 1.44 0.44
CA ILE A 281 -12.92 2.64 0.80
C ILE A 281 -13.64 3.40 1.93
N ASN A 282 -14.93 3.63 1.78
CA ASN A 282 -15.74 4.30 2.80
C ASN A 282 -15.78 3.54 4.13
N PHE A 283 -15.81 2.21 4.09
CA PHE A 283 -15.79 1.36 5.29
C PHE A 283 -14.47 1.51 6.03
N LEU A 284 -13.34 1.51 5.32
CA LEU A 284 -12.02 1.68 5.92
C LEU A 284 -11.79 3.09 6.50
N CYS A 285 -12.51 4.10 6.00
CA CYS A 285 -12.51 5.46 6.56
C CYS A 285 -13.42 5.63 7.79
N ARG A 286 -14.00 4.59 8.34
CA ARG A 286 -14.72 4.69 9.61
C ARG A 286 -13.72 4.75 10.76
N PRO A 287 -13.85 5.71 11.70
CA PRO A 287 -12.88 5.85 12.79
C PRO A 287 -12.68 4.61 13.65
N ASP A 288 -13.75 3.86 13.93
CA ASP A 288 -13.69 2.59 14.67
C ASP A 288 -12.96 1.48 13.92
N ILE A 289 -13.18 1.39 12.59
CA ILE A 289 -12.52 0.41 11.71
C ILE A 289 -11.06 0.79 11.48
N SER A 290 -10.80 2.06 11.17
CA SER A 290 -9.46 2.58 10.98
C SER A 290 -8.61 2.38 12.23
N ALA A 291 -9.13 2.72 13.42
CA ALA A 291 -8.43 2.53 14.69
C ALA A 291 -8.05 1.05 14.90
N ALA A 292 -9.03 0.14 14.81
CA ALA A 292 -8.80 -1.30 15.02
C ALA A 292 -7.83 -1.89 14.00
N ASN A 293 -7.94 -1.47 12.72
CA ASN A 293 -7.07 -1.93 11.66
C ASN A 293 -5.63 -1.45 11.84
N LEU A 294 -5.44 -0.17 12.15
CA LEU A 294 -4.10 0.43 12.24
C LEU A 294 -3.39 0.10 13.56
N ASP A 295 -4.13 -0.13 14.64
CA ASP A 295 -3.58 -0.69 15.88
C ASP A 295 -2.96 -2.08 15.62
N TYR A 296 -3.66 -2.92 14.88
CA TYR A 296 -3.19 -4.26 14.51
C TYR A 296 -1.94 -4.23 13.62
N ILE A 297 -1.93 -3.39 12.57
CA ILE A 297 -0.80 -3.34 11.64
C ILE A 297 0.34 -2.41 12.10
N GLY A 298 0.18 -1.69 13.22
CA GLY A 298 1.22 -0.83 13.80
C GLY A 298 1.46 0.48 13.06
N TYR A 299 0.59 0.89 12.14
CA TYR A 299 0.79 2.11 11.32
C TYR A 299 -0.03 3.30 11.82
N SER A 300 0.38 4.49 11.39
CA SER A 300 -0.31 5.73 11.77
C SER A 300 -1.52 6.00 10.90
N THR A 301 -2.62 6.39 11.55
CA THR A 301 -3.85 6.77 10.87
C THR A 301 -3.78 8.20 10.30
N PRO A 302 -4.30 8.44 9.09
CA PRO A 302 -4.55 9.79 8.60
C PRO A 302 -5.85 10.40 9.17
N GLU A 303 -6.56 9.72 10.05
CA GLU A 303 -7.86 10.12 10.58
C GLU A 303 -7.75 10.66 12.00
N THR A 304 -8.21 11.89 12.22
CA THR A 304 -8.17 12.51 13.55
C THR A 304 -9.08 11.80 14.54
N ALA A 305 -10.27 11.40 14.09
CA ALA A 305 -11.28 10.79 14.96
C ALA A 305 -10.93 9.35 15.41
N ALA A 306 -10.08 8.65 14.69
CA ALA A 306 -9.63 7.30 15.06
C ALA A 306 -8.81 7.28 16.37
N LYS A 307 -8.26 8.43 16.78
CA LYS A 307 -7.49 8.56 18.04
C LYS A 307 -8.35 8.47 19.31
N ASP A 308 -9.67 8.54 19.17
CA ASP A 308 -10.62 8.48 20.26
C ASP A 308 -11.08 7.03 20.57
N TYR A 309 -10.66 6.06 19.76
CA TYR A 309 -10.93 4.63 19.90
C TYR A 309 -9.69 3.86 20.36
#